data_9cb401ab0e2f2707f2eaec7704761dcf
#
_entry.id   9cb401ab0e2f2707f2eaec7704761dcf
#
_cell.length_a   1.000
_cell.length_b   1.000
_cell.length_c   1.000
_cell.angle_alpha   90.00
_cell.angle_beta   90.00
_cell.angle_gamma   90.00
#
_symmetry.space_group_name_H-M   'P 1'
#
loop_
_entity.id
_entity.type
_entity.pdbx_description
1 polymer ?
#
loop_
_entity_poly.entity_id
_entity_poly.type
_entity_poly.pdbx_seq_one_letter_code
_entity_poly.pdbx_strand_id
1 'polypeptide(L)'
;MGLGNIEKPFVFYNPGGPGASGIEAIQTIDFPTVLDEDYFVVGFDPRGVGKSSPIRCDDDADLESYFKYDLYIESKAEADEAEAGYLEFIRTCAEANPFWWSVNTANTVKDIEIMREVLTNQPLNFIGSSYGTTLAMEYVRAFPDQVGKIMLDSPVLIGLDNDEDSLQQGKGFNDAFERLFNECAVDTKCPGESVMGVAELFKEKLVEADAGMVLGYWGVQQSPLDTNSTIGSANLILDGLFQMSYYELDDIYSDFRRGFRDLVEKNDSWIFEYFGLVYHGYDPETKERSNMDEILYIVNCMDIDSRDFDTEAEIKEFDRKYAKAAPIVDFLYTAPNKYSWTSERQGCEWSWLAFEDDSIPNPPAKALGSVNNSDKQLLIIASTGDNATPYAGAAKVARSLKSPLVTFEGTGHAVAFNGNVCLTRTIVDFFSSPEPALTAVTCAGK
;
A
#
# COMPACT_ATOMS: atom_id res chain seq x y z
N MET A 1 22.10 -26.88 16.18
CA MET A 1 22.01 -26.29 17.53
C MET A 1 20.54 -26.31 17.89
N GLY A 2 20.10 -27.11 18.83
CA GLY A 2 18.72 -27.10 19.28
C GLY A 2 18.48 -25.82 20.06
N LEU A 3 17.45 -25.07 19.67
CA LEU A 3 16.92 -24.00 20.51
C LEU A 3 16.51 -24.66 21.83
N GLY A 4 17.16 -24.33 22.94
CA GLY A 4 16.76 -24.79 24.27
C GLY A 4 15.28 -24.45 24.52
N ASN A 5 14.69 -25.01 25.58
CA ASN A 5 13.27 -24.77 25.92
C ASN A 5 12.94 -23.28 25.79
N ILE A 6 12.32 -22.91 24.65
CA ILE A 6 11.80 -21.57 24.42
C ILE A 6 10.43 -21.57 25.11
N GLU A 7 10.35 -20.89 26.26
CA GLU A 7 9.14 -20.85 27.09
C GLU A 7 8.07 -19.92 26.52
N LYS A 8 8.47 -18.92 25.68
CA LYS A 8 7.55 -17.95 25.08
C LYS A 8 7.07 -18.40 23.69
N PRO A 9 5.78 -18.23 23.37
CA PRO A 9 5.29 -18.46 22.01
C PRO A 9 5.85 -17.43 21.03
N PHE A 10 5.89 -17.81 19.75
CA PHE A 10 6.22 -16.90 18.67
C PHE A 10 4.96 -16.21 18.15
N VAL A 11 5.10 -14.95 17.73
CA VAL A 11 4.13 -14.24 16.91
C VAL A 11 4.84 -13.63 15.71
N PHE A 12 4.39 -13.98 14.51
CA PHE A 12 4.94 -13.44 13.27
C PHE A 12 4.27 -12.11 12.93
N TYR A 13 5.03 -11.19 12.38
CA TYR A 13 4.51 -9.90 11.93
C TYR A 13 4.87 -9.65 10.47
N ASN A 14 3.88 -9.20 9.70
CA ASN A 14 4.08 -8.68 8.35
C ASN A 14 3.33 -7.35 8.18
N PRO A 15 4.03 -6.25 7.78
CA PRO A 15 3.46 -4.92 7.63
C PRO A 15 2.59 -4.75 6.37
N GLY A 16 2.75 -5.63 5.38
CA GLY A 16 2.03 -5.55 4.12
C GLY A 16 2.83 -4.98 2.96
N GLY A 17 2.28 -4.04 2.27
CA GLY A 17 2.70 -3.51 1.00
C GLY A 17 1.78 -4.06 -0.12
N PRO A 18 2.12 -5.17 -0.83
CA PRO A 18 3.24 -6.11 -0.66
C PRO A 18 4.61 -5.47 -0.90
N GLY A 19 5.64 -5.99 -0.23
CA GLY A 19 7.03 -5.54 -0.43
C GLY A 19 7.67 -4.85 0.77
N ALA A 20 6.89 -4.48 1.79
CA ALA A 20 7.47 -3.89 2.99
C ALA A 20 8.22 -4.93 3.84
N SER A 21 9.39 -4.52 4.39
CA SER A 21 10.24 -5.39 5.22
C SER A 21 9.64 -5.60 6.61
N GLY A 22 9.35 -6.85 6.94
CA GLY A 22 8.92 -7.20 8.30
C GLY A 22 10.07 -7.08 9.32
N ILE A 23 11.32 -7.27 8.88
CA ILE A 23 12.50 -7.12 9.73
C ILE A 23 12.67 -5.65 10.16
N GLU A 24 12.50 -4.71 9.24
CA GLU A 24 12.61 -3.28 9.53
C GLU A 24 11.41 -2.79 10.33
N ALA A 25 10.22 -3.24 9.99
CA ALA A 25 8.99 -2.83 10.65
C ALA A 25 9.01 -3.15 12.16
N ILE A 26 9.44 -4.33 12.59
CA ILE A 26 9.50 -4.67 14.03
C ILE A 26 10.52 -3.85 14.83
N GLN A 27 11.43 -3.14 14.17
CA GLN A 27 12.40 -2.29 14.82
C GLN A 27 11.86 -0.88 15.11
N THR A 28 10.77 -0.50 14.45
CA THR A 28 10.17 0.84 14.53
C THR A 28 8.82 0.87 15.22
N ILE A 29 8.12 -0.28 15.29
CA ILE A 29 6.81 -0.39 15.94
C ILE A 29 6.96 -0.45 17.45
N ASP A 30 6.19 0.38 18.15
CA ASP A 30 6.04 0.33 19.60
C ASP A 30 4.95 -0.70 19.96
N PHE A 31 5.35 -1.94 20.14
CA PHE A 31 4.43 -3.02 20.46
C PHE A 31 3.87 -2.90 21.90
N PRO A 32 2.62 -3.29 22.14
CA PRO A 32 2.10 -3.43 23.50
C PRO A 32 2.92 -4.40 24.35
N THR A 33 3.08 -4.10 25.63
CA THR A 33 3.91 -4.85 26.61
C THR A 33 3.69 -6.36 26.56
N VAL A 34 2.45 -6.82 26.33
CA VAL A 34 2.14 -8.26 26.21
C VAL A 34 2.89 -8.94 25.07
N LEU A 35 3.08 -8.24 23.93
CA LEU A 35 3.83 -8.79 22.80
C LEU A 35 5.34 -8.81 23.08
N ASP A 36 5.87 -7.78 23.73
CA ASP A 36 7.30 -7.70 24.08
C ASP A 36 7.69 -8.65 25.21
N GLU A 37 6.84 -8.80 26.22
CA GLU A 37 7.17 -9.60 27.41
C GLU A 37 6.78 -11.08 27.28
N ASP A 38 5.65 -11.39 26.65
CA ASP A 38 5.08 -12.74 26.63
C ASP A 38 5.27 -13.49 25.31
N TYR A 39 5.70 -12.81 24.25
CA TYR A 39 5.94 -13.40 22.94
C TYR A 39 7.35 -13.15 22.42
N PHE A 40 7.79 -13.97 21.47
CA PHE A 40 8.88 -13.61 20.57
C PHE A 40 8.27 -13.06 19.27
N VAL A 41 8.36 -11.76 19.07
CA VAL A 41 7.93 -11.11 17.82
C VAL A 41 8.95 -11.41 16.73
N VAL A 42 8.48 -11.98 15.62
CA VAL A 42 9.30 -12.36 14.47
C VAL A 42 8.88 -11.56 13.26
N GLY A 43 9.67 -10.55 12.91
CA GLY A 43 9.59 -9.90 11.60
C GLY A 43 10.36 -10.72 10.58
N PHE A 44 9.80 -10.84 9.40
CA PHE A 44 10.45 -11.53 8.29
C PHE A 44 10.21 -10.77 6.97
N ASP A 45 11.18 -10.88 6.09
CA ASP A 45 11.02 -10.41 4.72
C ASP A 45 10.50 -11.58 3.88
N PRO A 46 9.35 -11.44 3.23
CA PRO A 46 8.88 -12.42 2.26
C PRO A 46 9.90 -12.66 1.14
N ARG A 47 9.76 -13.77 0.42
CA ARG A 47 10.59 -14.03 -0.77
C ARG A 47 10.55 -12.86 -1.73
N GLY A 48 11.69 -12.46 -2.24
CA GLY A 48 11.85 -11.29 -3.12
C GLY A 48 12.02 -9.96 -2.39
N VAL A 49 11.70 -9.88 -1.09
CA VAL A 49 11.71 -8.64 -0.29
C VAL A 49 13.01 -8.46 0.47
N GLY A 50 13.51 -7.25 0.55
CA GLY A 50 14.54 -6.80 1.48
C GLY A 50 15.77 -7.69 1.54
N LYS A 51 15.94 -8.48 2.62
CA LYS A 51 17.09 -9.39 2.82
C LYS A 51 16.79 -10.83 2.39
N SER A 52 15.59 -11.12 1.88
CA SER A 52 15.17 -12.46 1.46
C SER A 52 15.19 -12.62 -0.07
N SER A 53 16.40 -12.65 -0.65
CA SER A 53 16.63 -12.73 -2.09
C SER A 53 15.89 -11.60 -2.83
N PRO A 54 16.28 -10.34 -2.60
CA PRO A 54 15.54 -9.21 -3.13
C PRO A 54 15.49 -9.22 -4.65
N ILE A 55 14.34 -8.93 -5.20
CA ILE A 55 14.21 -8.59 -6.62
C ILE A 55 14.66 -7.15 -6.81
N ARG A 56 15.53 -6.92 -7.77
CA ARG A 56 15.97 -5.60 -8.21
C ARG A 56 15.88 -5.54 -9.72
N CYS A 57 15.19 -4.53 -10.23
CA CYS A 57 14.94 -4.37 -11.66
C CYS A 57 15.90 -3.36 -12.31
N ASP A 58 16.49 -2.50 -11.53
CA ASP A 58 17.45 -1.46 -11.94
C ASP A 58 18.59 -1.31 -10.92
N ASP A 59 19.61 -0.57 -11.27
CA ASP A 59 20.70 -0.23 -10.35
C ASP A 59 20.19 0.78 -9.29
N ASP A 60 20.50 0.55 -8.04
CA ASP A 60 20.05 1.32 -6.85
C ASP A 60 20.27 2.84 -6.90
N ALA A 61 20.96 3.36 -7.92
CA ALA A 61 21.29 4.77 -8.06
C ALA A 61 20.29 5.56 -8.91
N ASP A 62 19.32 4.91 -9.54
CA ASP A 62 18.54 5.58 -10.59
C ASP A 62 17.15 5.99 -10.11
N LEU A 63 17.11 7.06 -9.30
CA LEU A 63 15.88 7.83 -9.07
C LEU A 63 15.36 8.50 -10.36
N GLU A 64 16.16 8.46 -11.43
CA GLU A 64 15.85 9.07 -12.73
C GLU A 64 14.55 8.51 -13.33
N SER A 65 14.23 7.24 -13.06
CA SER A 65 13.00 6.62 -13.51
C SER A 65 11.75 7.29 -12.96
N TYR A 66 11.78 7.77 -11.72
CA TYR A 66 10.65 8.49 -11.11
C TYR A 66 10.43 9.89 -11.69
N PHE A 67 11.44 10.46 -12.33
CA PHE A 67 11.40 11.78 -12.94
C PHE A 67 11.27 11.73 -14.47
N LYS A 68 11.30 10.52 -15.04
CA LYS A 68 11.42 10.33 -16.48
C LYS A 68 10.10 10.37 -17.22
N TYR A 69 9.00 10.07 -16.55
CA TYR A 69 7.69 10.01 -17.16
C TYR A 69 6.84 11.21 -16.74
N ASP A 70 6.22 11.85 -17.73
CA ASP A 70 5.25 12.91 -17.50
C ASP A 70 4.01 12.35 -16.80
N LEU A 71 3.48 13.09 -15.82
CA LEU A 71 2.22 12.72 -15.15
C LEU A 71 1.05 12.77 -16.15
N TYR A 72 1.10 13.71 -17.08
CA TYR A 72 0.04 13.95 -18.04
C TYR A 72 0.43 13.52 -19.44
N ILE A 73 -0.05 12.38 -19.87
CA ILE A 73 0.12 11.89 -21.23
C ILE A 73 -0.86 12.64 -22.14
N GLU A 74 -0.33 13.42 -23.08
CA GLU A 74 -1.13 14.32 -23.94
C GLU A 74 -1.40 13.73 -25.33
N SER A 75 -0.66 12.67 -25.74
CA SER A 75 -0.78 12.10 -27.06
C SER A 75 -0.67 10.57 -27.05
N LYS A 76 -1.22 9.97 -28.13
CA LYS A 76 -1.04 8.52 -28.34
C LYS A 76 0.43 8.13 -28.51
N ALA A 77 1.26 9.00 -29.07
CA ALA A 77 2.67 8.72 -29.27
C ALA A 77 3.42 8.62 -27.93
N GLU A 78 3.12 9.50 -26.99
CA GLU A 78 3.64 9.45 -25.61
C GLU A 78 3.16 8.21 -24.87
N ALA A 79 1.87 7.85 -25.03
CA ALA A 79 1.34 6.60 -24.46
C ALA A 79 2.06 5.37 -25.02
N ASP A 80 2.26 5.30 -26.33
CA ASP A 80 2.95 4.20 -26.99
C ASP A 80 4.43 4.12 -26.54
N GLU A 81 5.08 5.26 -26.29
CA GLU A 81 6.46 5.33 -25.78
C GLU A 81 6.53 4.87 -24.31
N ALA A 82 5.60 5.31 -23.47
CA ALA A 82 5.52 4.89 -22.06
C ALA A 82 5.24 3.39 -21.95
N GLU A 83 4.32 2.85 -22.77
CA GLU A 83 4.05 1.42 -22.85
C GLU A 83 5.30 0.62 -23.26
N ALA A 84 6.00 1.05 -24.31
CA ALA A 84 7.21 0.39 -24.76
C ALA A 84 8.32 0.40 -23.69
N GLY A 85 8.50 1.52 -22.99
CA GLY A 85 9.45 1.65 -21.87
C GLY A 85 9.11 0.71 -20.71
N TYR A 86 7.82 0.62 -20.38
CA TYR A 86 7.34 -0.24 -19.33
C TYR A 86 7.52 -1.75 -19.65
N LEU A 87 7.19 -2.16 -20.87
CA LEU A 87 7.43 -3.54 -21.34
C LEU A 87 8.91 -3.91 -21.30
N GLU A 88 9.79 -3.00 -21.68
CA GLU A 88 11.24 -3.21 -21.62
C GLU A 88 11.73 -3.35 -20.17
N PHE A 89 11.25 -2.48 -19.26
CA PHE A 89 11.52 -2.59 -17.82
C PHE A 89 11.13 -3.96 -17.27
N ILE A 90 9.92 -4.44 -17.56
CA ILE A 90 9.46 -5.75 -17.10
C ILE A 90 10.34 -6.89 -17.61
N ARG A 91 10.71 -6.87 -18.90
CA ARG A 91 11.59 -7.88 -19.48
C ARG A 91 12.97 -7.89 -18.83
N THR A 92 13.56 -6.71 -18.66
CA THR A 92 14.87 -6.56 -18.01
C THR A 92 14.82 -7.03 -16.57
N CYS A 93 13.75 -6.69 -15.84
CA CYS A 93 13.54 -7.14 -14.48
C CYS A 93 13.46 -8.66 -14.37
N ALA A 94 12.70 -9.30 -15.24
CA ALA A 94 12.56 -10.76 -15.23
C ALA A 94 13.82 -11.50 -15.63
N GLU A 95 14.58 -10.98 -16.60
CA GLU A 95 15.86 -11.55 -16.99
C GLU A 95 16.89 -11.47 -15.87
N ALA A 96 16.92 -10.37 -15.12
CA ALA A 96 17.79 -10.19 -13.95
C ALA A 96 17.39 -11.09 -12.78
N ASN A 97 16.10 -11.46 -12.67
CA ASN A 97 15.53 -12.17 -11.52
C ASN A 97 14.80 -13.45 -11.97
N PRO A 98 15.47 -14.52 -12.37
CA PRO A 98 14.84 -15.69 -13.00
C PRO A 98 13.85 -16.45 -12.10
N PHE A 99 13.72 -16.08 -10.82
CA PHE A 99 12.75 -16.67 -9.87
C PHE A 99 11.53 -15.76 -9.60
N TRP A 100 11.41 -14.62 -10.28
CA TRP A 100 10.35 -13.60 -10.05
C TRP A 100 8.93 -14.19 -10.05
N TRP A 101 8.64 -15.13 -10.93
CA TRP A 101 7.35 -15.81 -11.03
C TRP A 101 6.96 -16.59 -9.77
N SER A 102 7.91 -16.91 -8.90
CA SER A 102 7.65 -17.59 -7.63
C SER A 102 7.29 -16.64 -6.50
N VAL A 103 7.44 -15.32 -6.69
CA VAL A 103 7.14 -14.28 -5.70
C VAL A 103 5.66 -13.97 -5.76
N ASN A 104 4.89 -14.66 -4.92
CA ASN A 104 3.43 -14.55 -4.85
C ASN A 104 2.94 -14.97 -3.46
N THR A 105 1.69 -14.64 -3.14
CA THR A 105 1.06 -14.94 -1.85
C THR A 105 1.08 -16.43 -1.52
N ALA A 106 0.72 -17.29 -2.47
CA ALA A 106 0.61 -18.74 -2.20
C ALA A 106 1.94 -19.38 -1.81
N ASN A 107 3.05 -18.95 -2.39
CA ASN A 107 4.38 -19.46 -2.05
C ASN A 107 4.90 -18.83 -0.74
N THR A 108 4.63 -17.54 -0.50
CA THR A 108 4.97 -16.89 0.78
C THR A 108 4.28 -17.55 1.95
N VAL A 109 3.03 -17.95 1.80
CA VAL A 109 2.28 -18.70 2.84
C VAL A 109 2.93 -20.06 3.15
N LYS A 110 3.48 -20.77 2.16
CA LYS A 110 4.25 -21.99 2.38
C LYS A 110 5.57 -21.72 3.12
N ASP A 111 6.24 -20.59 2.82
CA ASP A 111 7.44 -20.20 3.55
C ASP A 111 7.14 -19.90 5.02
N ILE A 112 6.00 -19.25 5.31
CA ILE A 112 5.55 -18.99 6.67
C ILE A 112 5.36 -20.31 7.43
N GLU A 113 4.76 -21.33 6.81
CA GLU A 113 4.61 -22.64 7.44
C GLU A 113 5.96 -23.32 7.70
N ILE A 114 6.90 -23.26 6.74
CA ILE A 114 8.26 -23.78 6.94
C ILE A 114 8.96 -23.06 8.10
N MET A 115 8.86 -21.74 8.17
CA MET A 115 9.43 -20.96 9.28
C MET A 115 8.80 -21.37 10.61
N ARG A 116 7.48 -21.53 10.67
CA ARG A 116 6.79 -22.00 11.86
C ARG A 116 7.31 -23.36 12.30
N GLU A 117 7.41 -24.34 11.40
CA GLU A 117 7.91 -25.69 11.71
C GLU A 117 9.35 -25.68 12.21
N VAL A 118 10.20 -24.81 11.67
CA VAL A 118 11.60 -24.68 12.09
C VAL A 118 11.76 -24.03 13.46
N LEU A 119 10.94 -23.02 13.75
CA LEU A 119 11.04 -22.25 14.98
C LEU A 119 10.26 -22.85 16.15
N THR A 120 9.12 -23.46 15.86
CA THR A 120 8.19 -23.95 16.88
C THR A 120 7.32 -25.08 16.35
N ASN A 121 6.84 -25.96 17.25
CA ASN A 121 5.81 -26.96 16.92
C ASN A 121 4.40 -26.49 17.32
N GLN A 122 4.27 -25.22 17.73
CA GLN A 122 2.98 -24.66 18.14
C GLN A 122 2.23 -24.07 16.93
N PRO A 123 0.90 -23.93 17.04
CA PRO A 123 0.13 -23.19 16.04
C PRO A 123 0.68 -21.77 15.82
N LEU A 124 0.55 -21.26 14.59
CA LEU A 124 1.02 -19.94 14.19
C LEU A 124 0.21 -18.83 14.85
N ASN A 125 0.85 -17.96 15.63
CA ASN A 125 0.31 -16.64 15.93
C ASN A 125 0.84 -15.66 14.88
N PHE A 126 -0.04 -14.83 14.34
CA PHE A 126 0.31 -13.92 13.26
C PHE A 126 -0.41 -12.57 13.41
N ILE A 127 0.32 -11.52 13.15
CA ILE A 127 -0.19 -10.15 13.04
C ILE A 127 0.09 -9.70 11.61
N GLY A 128 -0.96 -9.44 10.85
CA GLY A 128 -0.85 -8.89 9.50
C GLY A 128 -1.50 -7.53 9.43
N SER A 129 -0.78 -6.57 8.86
CA SER A 129 -1.32 -5.25 8.51
C SER A 129 -1.46 -5.14 6.99
N SER A 130 -2.54 -4.52 6.50
CA SER A 130 -2.73 -4.30 5.06
C SER A 130 -2.63 -5.61 4.24
N TYR A 131 -1.78 -5.70 3.22
CA TYR A 131 -1.52 -6.94 2.49
C TYR A 131 -1.08 -8.09 3.41
N GLY A 132 -0.42 -7.84 4.54
CA GLY A 132 -0.09 -8.87 5.53
C GLY A 132 -1.32 -9.62 6.05
N THR A 133 -2.51 -9.01 5.99
CA THR A 133 -3.78 -9.67 6.30
C THR A 133 -4.16 -10.70 5.23
N THR A 134 -3.81 -10.46 3.97
CA THR A 134 -3.96 -11.43 2.88
C THR A 134 -3.12 -12.67 3.15
N LEU A 135 -1.86 -12.51 3.56
CA LEU A 135 -0.99 -13.62 3.97
C LEU A 135 -1.59 -14.41 5.13
N ALA A 136 -2.09 -13.71 6.15
CA ALA A 136 -2.73 -14.35 7.31
C ALA A 136 -3.99 -15.13 6.93
N MET A 137 -4.88 -14.56 6.13
CA MET A 137 -6.11 -15.21 5.68
C MET A 137 -5.83 -16.42 4.79
N GLU A 138 -4.88 -16.31 3.86
CA GLU A 138 -4.45 -17.42 3.01
C GLU A 138 -3.75 -18.53 3.81
N TYR A 139 -3.01 -18.16 4.87
CA TYR A 139 -2.45 -19.16 5.80
C TYR A 139 -3.56 -19.93 6.53
N VAL A 140 -4.56 -19.24 7.07
CA VAL A 140 -5.72 -19.86 7.73
C VAL A 140 -6.45 -20.82 6.79
N ARG A 141 -6.53 -20.48 5.51
CA ARG A 141 -7.15 -21.33 4.47
C ARG A 141 -6.28 -22.56 4.16
N ALA A 142 -4.96 -22.38 4.00
CA ALA A 142 -4.03 -23.42 3.57
C ALA A 142 -3.68 -24.40 4.70
N PHE A 143 -3.57 -23.92 5.94
CA PHE A 143 -3.11 -24.67 7.12
C PHE A 143 -4.07 -24.53 8.31
N PRO A 144 -5.36 -24.87 8.16
CA PRO A 144 -6.39 -24.61 9.18
C PRO A 144 -6.10 -25.24 10.54
N ASP A 145 -5.37 -26.35 10.58
CA ASP A 145 -5.02 -27.05 11.84
C ASP A 145 -3.81 -26.45 12.55
N GLN A 146 -3.10 -25.50 11.92
CA GLN A 146 -1.90 -24.85 12.44
C GLN A 146 -2.13 -23.39 12.85
N VAL A 147 -3.38 -22.99 13.02
CA VAL A 147 -3.77 -21.61 13.33
C VAL A 147 -3.86 -21.39 14.84
N GLY A 148 -3.08 -20.43 15.33
CA GLY A 148 -3.17 -19.89 16.70
C GLY A 148 -3.98 -18.60 16.74
N LYS A 149 -3.41 -17.56 17.34
CA LYS A 149 -4.00 -16.22 17.39
C LYS A 149 -3.62 -15.41 16.14
N ILE A 150 -4.62 -14.90 15.44
CA ILE A 150 -4.42 -14.09 14.24
C ILE A 150 -5.02 -12.72 14.46
N MET A 151 -4.24 -11.67 14.25
CA MET A 151 -4.71 -10.30 14.22
C MET A 151 -4.61 -9.73 12.81
N LEU A 152 -5.72 -9.18 12.32
CA LEU A 152 -5.83 -8.54 11.02
C LEU A 152 -6.07 -7.05 11.23
N ASP A 153 -5.08 -6.22 10.90
CA ASP A 153 -5.14 -4.78 10.99
C ASP A 153 -5.32 -4.17 9.59
N SER A 154 -6.41 -3.44 9.39
CA SER A 154 -6.77 -2.89 8.08
C SER A 154 -6.82 -3.96 6.98
N PRO A 155 -7.73 -4.93 7.10
CA PRO A 155 -7.73 -6.11 6.23
C PRO A 155 -8.14 -5.79 4.80
N VAL A 156 -7.37 -6.34 3.86
CA VAL A 156 -7.71 -6.37 2.43
C VAL A 156 -8.95 -7.25 2.22
N LEU A 157 -9.90 -6.79 1.44
CA LEU A 157 -11.07 -7.59 1.07
C LEU A 157 -10.72 -8.53 -0.08
N ILE A 158 -10.42 -9.78 0.26
CA ILE A 158 -10.08 -10.81 -0.72
C ILE A 158 -11.33 -11.28 -1.49
N GLY A 159 -11.15 -11.62 -2.77
CA GLY A 159 -12.20 -12.22 -3.62
C GLY A 159 -13.08 -11.22 -4.37
N LEU A 160 -12.66 -9.98 -4.42
CA LEU A 160 -13.17 -9.02 -5.40
C LEU A 160 -12.49 -9.27 -6.75
N ASP A 161 -13.16 -8.89 -7.83
CA ASP A 161 -12.44 -8.64 -9.07
C ASP A 161 -11.61 -7.34 -8.94
N ASN A 162 -10.65 -7.18 -9.82
CA ASN A 162 -9.72 -6.05 -9.77
C ASN A 162 -10.42 -4.71 -9.90
N ASP A 163 -11.46 -4.62 -10.75
CA ASP A 163 -12.22 -3.41 -10.96
C ASP A 163 -12.92 -2.98 -9.66
N GLU A 164 -13.56 -3.93 -8.96
CA GLU A 164 -14.25 -3.63 -7.71
C GLU A 164 -13.27 -3.23 -6.61
N ASP A 165 -12.09 -3.87 -6.54
CA ASP A 165 -11.05 -3.52 -5.59
C ASP A 165 -10.48 -2.12 -5.86
N SER A 166 -10.10 -1.83 -7.10
CA SER A 166 -9.60 -0.52 -7.53
C SER A 166 -10.64 0.60 -7.31
N LEU A 167 -11.92 0.33 -7.56
CA LEU A 167 -12.98 1.31 -7.30
C LEU A 167 -13.16 1.60 -5.79
N GLN A 168 -13.03 0.57 -4.95
CA GLN A 168 -13.13 0.76 -3.49
C GLN A 168 -11.91 1.51 -2.95
N GLN A 169 -10.71 1.17 -3.40
CA GLN A 169 -9.48 1.84 -3.00
C GLN A 169 -9.46 3.29 -3.51
N GLY A 170 -9.79 3.53 -4.79
CA GLY A 170 -9.91 4.88 -5.35
C GLY A 170 -10.88 5.75 -4.56
N LYS A 171 -12.04 5.19 -4.16
CA LYS A 171 -12.96 5.90 -3.28
C LYS A 171 -12.35 6.21 -1.91
N GLY A 172 -11.60 5.29 -1.32
CA GLY A 172 -10.92 5.50 -0.04
C GLY A 172 -9.93 6.67 -0.09
N PHE A 173 -9.10 6.72 -1.12
CA PHE A 173 -8.18 7.83 -1.36
C PHE A 173 -8.93 9.14 -1.63
N ASN A 174 -10.01 9.11 -2.42
CA ASN A 174 -10.83 10.29 -2.65
C ASN A 174 -11.39 10.86 -1.34
N ASP A 175 -11.94 10.01 -0.48
CA ASP A 175 -12.49 10.41 0.80
C ASP A 175 -11.40 11.00 1.73
N ALA A 176 -10.16 10.49 1.65
CA ALA A 176 -9.02 11.01 2.39
C ALA A 176 -8.56 12.38 1.88
N PHE A 177 -8.46 12.56 0.57
CA PHE A 177 -8.16 13.86 -0.04
C PHE A 177 -9.24 14.89 0.26
N GLU A 178 -10.51 14.50 0.19
CA GLU A 178 -11.62 15.37 0.57
C GLU A 178 -11.50 15.86 2.01
N ARG A 179 -11.11 15.00 2.95
CA ARG A 179 -10.86 15.38 4.35
C ARG A 179 -9.71 16.39 4.46
N LEU A 180 -8.54 16.11 3.87
CA LEU A 180 -7.39 17.02 3.87
C LEU A 180 -7.73 18.38 3.26
N PHE A 181 -8.43 18.38 2.14
CA PHE A 181 -8.81 19.61 1.42
C PHE A 181 -9.91 20.38 2.15
N ASN A 182 -10.80 19.69 2.87
CA ASN A 182 -11.81 20.35 3.70
C ASN A 182 -11.17 21.08 4.89
N GLU A 183 -10.19 20.43 5.58
CA GLU A 183 -9.44 21.10 6.65
C GLU A 183 -8.69 22.34 6.12
N CYS A 184 -8.09 22.24 4.92
CA CYS A 184 -7.45 23.36 4.27
C CYS A 184 -8.43 24.48 3.93
N ALA A 185 -9.59 24.16 3.37
CA ALA A 185 -10.60 25.14 2.95
C ALA A 185 -11.16 25.98 4.10
N VAL A 186 -11.11 25.48 5.34
CA VAL A 186 -11.54 26.21 6.54
C VAL A 186 -10.40 26.86 7.32
N ASP A 187 -9.14 26.52 7.01
CA ASP A 187 -7.95 27.10 7.65
C ASP A 187 -7.48 28.36 6.88
N THR A 188 -7.60 29.50 7.50
CA THR A 188 -7.17 30.80 6.89
C THR A 188 -5.69 30.89 6.54
N LYS A 189 -4.87 29.92 6.95
CA LYS A 189 -3.43 29.83 6.64
C LYS A 189 -3.14 28.85 5.51
N CYS A 190 -4.16 28.20 4.97
CA CYS A 190 -4.06 27.25 3.87
C CYS A 190 -4.60 27.93 2.59
N PRO A 191 -3.99 27.75 1.43
CA PRO A 191 -4.53 28.25 0.17
C PRO A 191 -5.82 27.53 -0.23
N GLY A 192 -6.80 28.27 -0.75
CA GLY A 192 -8.08 27.73 -1.20
C GLY A 192 -9.23 27.99 -0.22
N GLU A 193 -10.44 28.16 -0.77
CA GLU A 193 -11.65 28.52 0.00
C GLU A 193 -12.73 27.42 -0.03
N SER A 194 -12.46 26.31 -0.72
CA SER A 194 -13.34 25.14 -0.82
C SER A 194 -12.53 23.91 -1.19
N VAL A 195 -13.10 22.72 -0.97
CA VAL A 195 -12.49 21.44 -1.35
C VAL A 195 -12.05 21.45 -2.82
N MET A 196 -12.93 21.84 -3.73
CA MET A 196 -12.57 21.93 -5.15
C MET A 196 -11.59 23.05 -5.45
N GLY A 197 -11.65 24.18 -4.76
CA GLY A 197 -10.65 25.26 -4.92
C GLY A 197 -9.24 24.82 -4.50
N VAL A 198 -9.11 24.00 -3.45
CA VAL A 198 -7.84 23.35 -3.06
C VAL A 198 -7.38 22.37 -4.14
N ALA A 199 -8.29 21.51 -4.64
CA ALA A 199 -7.99 20.55 -5.72
C ALA A 199 -7.56 21.27 -7.02
N GLU A 200 -8.21 22.34 -7.39
CA GLU A 200 -7.86 23.15 -8.58
C GLU A 200 -6.47 23.78 -8.46
N LEU A 201 -6.15 24.37 -7.31
CA LEU A 201 -4.82 24.93 -7.06
C LEU A 201 -3.74 23.83 -7.04
N PHE A 202 -4.04 22.69 -6.44
CA PHE A 202 -3.10 21.57 -6.42
C PHE A 202 -2.82 21.06 -7.84
N LYS A 203 -3.86 20.86 -8.64
CA LYS A 203 -3.73 20.48 -10.05
C LYS A 203 -2.97 21.49 -10.89
N GLU A 204 -3.21 22.78 -10.70
CA GLU A 204 -2.44 23.84 -11.36
C GLU A 204 -0.94 23.66 -11.10
N LYS A 205 -0.57 23.36 -9.86
CA LYS A 205 0.83 23.11 -9.49
C LYS A 205 1.40 21.80 -10.04
N LEU A 206 0.59 20.75 -10.18
CA LEU A 206 1.00 19.53 -10.87
C LEU A 206 1.31 19.80 -12.35
N VAL A 207 0.45 20.56 -13.04
CA VAL A 207 0.69 20.96 -14.44
C VAL A 207 1.92 21.85 -14.58
N GLU A 208 2.15 22.77 -13.64
CA GLU A 208 3.37 23.58 -13.61
C GLU A 208 4.63 22.73 -13.35
N ALA A 209 4.55 21.73 -12.49
CA ALA A 209 5.65 20.80 -12.22
C ALA A 209 5.98 19.95 -13.44
N ASP A 210 4.98 19.40 -14.10
CA ASP A 210 5.09 18.63 -15.34
C ASP A 210 5.76 19.47 -16.46
N ALA A 211 5.47 20.77 -16.50
CA ALA A 211 6.13 21.73 -17.38
C ALA A 211 7.52 22.20 -16.89
N GLY A 212 8.06 21.68 -15.81
CA GLY A 212 9.37 22.03 -15.24
C GLY A 212 9.43 23.40 -14.56
N MET A 213 8.29 23.92 -14.11
CA MET A 213 8.18 25.27 -13.51
C MET A 213 8.09 25.26 -11.97
N VAL A 214 8.27 24.12 -11.33
CA VAL A 214 8.29 23.96 -9.87
C VAL A 214 9.70 23.59 -9.42
N LEU A 215 10.13 24.10 -8.27
CA LEU A 215 11.42 23.76 -7.67
C LEU A 215 11.33 22.38 -7.00
N GLY A 216 12.25 21.48 -7.38
CA GLY A 216 12.42 20.17 -6.80
C GLY A 216 13.78 20.03 -6.12
N TYR A 217 13.96 18.91 -5.41
CA TYR A 217 15.13 18.68 -4.57
C TYR A 217 15.85 17.38 -4.85
N TRP A 218 15.18 16.41 -5.48
CA TRP A 218 15.75 15.08 -5.76
C TRP A 218 15.89 14.76 -7.24
N GLY A 219 15.40 15.63 -8.14
CA GLY A 219 15.56 15.45 -9.57
C GLY A 219 17.00 15.59 -10.02
N VAL A 220 17.34 14.97 -11.15
CA VAL A 220 18.67 15.03 -11.76
C VAL A 220 18.83 16.23 -12.69
N GLN A 221 17.73 16.76 -13.21
CA GLN A 221 17.73 17.90 -14.11
C GLN A 221 17.69 19.20 -13.34
N GLN A 222 18.68 20.08 -13.59
CA GLN A 222 18.76 21.38 -12.95
C GLN A 222 17.54 22.25 -13.30
N SER A 223 16.96 22.90 -12.29
CA SER A 223 15.82 23.80 -12.49
C SER A 223 16.23 25.04 -13.30
N PRO A 224 15.43 25.47 -14.27
CA PRO A 224 15.64 26.74 -14.96
C PRO A 224 15.34 27.94 -14.05
N LEU A 225 14.63 27.74 -12.93
CA LEU A 225 14.24 28.81 -12.00
C LEU A 225 15.32 29.10 -10.96
N ASP A 226 16.07 28.09 -10.55
CA ASP A 226 17.16 28.19 -9.57
C ASP A 226 18.26 27.16 -9.87
N THR A 227 19.50 27.65 -10.04
CA THR A 227 20.66 26.80 -10.37
C THR A 227 21.12 25.91 -9.21
N ASN A 228 20.58 26.04 -8.02
CA ASN A 228 20.87 25.19 -6.86
C ASN A 228 19.77 24.17 -6.60
N SER A 229 18.70 24.17 -7.39
CA SER A 229 17.55 23.28 -7.25
C SER A 229 17.36 22.45 -8.50
N THR A 230 16.63 21.35 -8.37
CA THR A 230 16.21 20.51 -9.51
C THR A 230 14.80 20.89 -9.98
N ILE A 231 14.35 20.28 -11.07
CA ILE A 231 12.95 20.35 -11.49
C ILE A 231 12.14 19.48 -10.57
N GLY A 232 11.01 19.97 -10.06
CA GLY A 232 10.07 19.22 -9.24
C GLY A 232 9.29 18.20 -10.08
N SER A 233 9.14 16.99 -9.58
CA SER A 233 8.40 15.93 -10.25
C SER A 233 6.91 16.00 -9.91
N ALA A 234 6.06 16.12 -10.92
CA ALA A 234 4.60 16.10 -10.76
C ALA A 234 4.12 14.76 -10.15
N ASN A 235 4.72 13.64 -10.56
CA ASN A 235 4.43 12.32 -10.00
C ASN A 235 4.74 12.29 -8.50
N LEU A 236 5.97 12.63 -8.08
CA LEU A 236 6.34 12.61 -6.67
C LEU A 236 5.51 13.58 -5.82
N ILE A 237 5.09 14.72 -6.36
CA ILE A 237 4.20 15.66 -5.66
C ILE A 237 2.84 15.00 -5.41
N LEU A 238 2.28 14.32 -6.41
CA LEU A 238 1.01 13.62 -6.28
C LEU A 238 1.13 12.39 -5.36
N ASP A 239 2.19 11.60 -5.51
CA ASP A 239 2.47 10.43 -4.66
C ASP A 239 2.70 10.85 -3.20
N GLY A 240 3.27 12.03 -2.97
CA GLY A 240 3.36 12.65 -1.65
C GLY A 240 2.00 12.92 -1.03
N LEU A 241 1.02 13.36 -1.81
CA LEU A 241 -0.36 13.52 -1.34
C LEU A 241 -0.98 12.14 -1.00
N PHE A 242 -0.73 11.11 -1.83
CA PHE A 242 -1.13 9.75 -1.50
C PHE A 242 -0.50 9.26 -0.19
N GLN A 243 0.82 9.40 -0.03
CA GLN A 243 1.51 9.00 1.19
C GLN A 243 0.96 9.71 2.43
N MET A 244 0.73 11.03 2.36
CA MET A 244 0.14 11.78 3.47
C MET A 244 -1.23 11.24 3.88
N SER A 245 -2.01 10.71 2.95
CA SER A 245 -3.34 10.18 3.23
C SER A 245 -3.37 8.89 4.07
N TYR A 246 -2.23 8.20 4.22
CA TYR A 246 -2.09 7.00 5.06
C TYR A 246 -2.04 7.31 6.55
N TYR A 247 -1.72 8.54 6.92
CA TYR A 247 -1.58 8.95 8.32
C TYR A 247 -2.92 9.41 8.94
N GLU A 248 -2.98 9.48 10.26
CA GLU A 248 -4.08 10.14 10.94
C GLU A 248 -4.11 11.63 10.55
N LEU A 249 -5.30 12.15 10.28
CA LEU A 249 -5.48 13.52 9.79
C LEU A 249 -4.85 14.56 10.72
N ASP A 250 -5.05 14.41 12.04
CA ASP A 250 -4.53 15.34 13.04
C ASP A 250 -2.99 15.36 13.08
N ASP A 251 -2.35 14.24 12.77
CA ASP A 251 -0.90 14.12 12.78
C ASP A 251 -0.27 14.72 11.50
N ILE A 252 -0.90 14.52 10.32
CA ILE A 252 -0.30 14.92 9.03
C ILE A 252 -0.74 16.29 8.53
N TYR A 253 -1.89 16.82 9.00
CA TYR A 253 -2.45 18.05 8.45
C TYR A 253 -1.49 19.26 8.50
N SER A 254 -0.67 19.36 9.56
CA SER A 254 0.29 20.47 9.67
C SER A 254 1.34 20.46 8.55
N ASP A 255 1.78 19.27 8.14
CA ASP A 255 2.77 19.10 7.06
C ASP A 255 2.12 19.32 5.71
N PHE A 256 0.93 18.77 5.49
CA PHE A 256 0.13 19.04 4.28
C PHE A 256 -0.07 20.57 4.08
N ARG A 257 -0.58 21.26 5.10
CA ARG A 257 -0.82 22.71 5.04
C ARG A 257 0.45 23.50 4.70
N ARG A 258 1.57 23.17 5.37
CA ARG A 258 2.87 23.80 5.13
C ARG A 258 3.35 23.56 3.71
N GLY A 259 3.35 22.29 3.28
CA GLY A 259 3.76 21.89 1.94
C GLY A 259 2.91 22.52 0.85
N PHE A 260 1.59 22.51 1.04
CA PHE A 260 0.67 23.09 0.05
C PHE A 260 0.82 24.62 -0.07
N ARG A 261 0.97 25.32 1.04
CA ARG A 261 1.26 26.75 0.99
C ARG A 261 2.59 27.04 0.31
N ASP A 262 3.65 26.31 0.62
CA ASP A 262 4.97 26.51 0.03
C ASP A 262 4.95 26.16 -1.47
N LEU A 263 4.22 25.14 -1.87
CA LEU A 263 4.00 24.78 -3.28
C LEU A 263 3.25 25.88 -4.04
N VAL A 264 2.18 26.45 -3.46
CA VAL A 264 1.36 27.49 -4.13
C VAL A 264 2.06 28.84 -4.14
N GLU A 265 2.64 29.28 -3.02
CA GLU A 265 3.18 30.63 -2.86
C GLU A 265 4.63 30.78 -3.34
N LYS A 266 5.43 29.68 -3.29
CA LYS A 266 6.88 29.71 -3.58
C LYS A 266 7.29 28.82 -4.74
N ASN A 267 6.38 28.03 -5.31
CA ASN A 267 6.67 26.93 -6.26
C ASN A 267 7.68 25.92 -5.68
N ASP A 268 7.56 25.60 -4.40
CA ASP A 268 8.47 24.73 -3.64
C ASP A 268 7.76 23.41 -3.32
N SER A 269 8.22 22.31 -3.90
CA SER A 269 7.61 20.97 -3.78
C SER A 269 8.23 20.10 -2.67
N TRP A 270 9.24 20.59 -1.93
CA TRP A 270 10.09 19.79 -1.03
C TRP A 270 9.31 18.80 -0.14
N ILE A 271 8.25 19.26 0.50
CA ILE A 271 7.49 18.43 1.44
C ILE A 271 6.77 17.30 0.69
N PHE A 272 6.14 17.59 -0.43
CA PHE A 272 5.43 16.57 -1.21
C PHE A 272 6.39 15.58 -1.84
N GLU A 273 7.50 16.02 -2.41
CA GLU A 273 8.51 15.10 -2.95
C GLU A 273 9.13 14.21 -1.86
N TYR A 274 9.36 14.74 -0.64
CA TYR A 274 9.81 13.94 0.48
C TYR A 274 8.85 12.78 0.76
N PHE A 275 7.56 13.05 0.89
CA PHE A 275 6.55 12.03 1.11
C PHE A 275 6.36 11.13 -0.12
N GLY A 276 6.50 11.64 -1.33
CA GLY A 276 6.47 10.84 -2.56
C GLY A 276 7.59 9.81 -2.61
N LEU A 277 8.80 10.19 -2.25
CA LEU A 277 9.93 9.26 -2.14
C LEU A 277 9.67 8.17 -1.08
N VAL A 278 9.12 8.56 0.09
CA VAL A 278 8.73 7.59 1.12
C VAL A 278 7.65 6.63 0.62
N TYR A 279 6.70 7.11 -0.19
CA TYR A 279 5.66 6.27 -0.83
C TYR A 279 6.28 5.14 -1.67
N HIS A 280 7.37 5.43 -2.36
CA HIS A 280 8.14 4.48 -3.18
C HIS A 280 9.23 3.71 -2.39
N GLY A 281 9.20 3.78 -1.07
CA GLY A 281 10.15 3.06 -0.22
C GLY A 281 11.58 3.59 -0.24
N TYR A 282 11.77 4.85 -0.68
CA TYR A 282 13.04 5.54 -0.57
C TYR A 282 13.08 6.36 0.72
N ASP A 283 14.14 6.20 1.51
CA ASP A 283 14.39 7.03 2.69
C ASP A 283 15.25 8.24 2.30
N PRO A 284 14.69 9.46 2.27
CA PRO A 284 15.44 10.64 1.89
C PRO A 284 16.58 11.01 2.85
N GLU A 285 16.57 10.53 4.10
CA GLU A 285 17.59 10.80 5.11
C GLU A 285 18.79 9.87 4.95
N THR A 286 18.56 8.57 4.86
CA THR A 286 19.63 7.57 4.69
C THR A 286 20.03 7.39 3.23
N LYS A 287 19.19 7.79 2.29
CA LYS A 287 19.32 7.57 0.84
C LYS A 287 19.30 6.09 0.46
N GLU A 288 18.67 5.26 1.29
CA GLU A 288 18.47 3.86 1.01
C GLU A 288 17.10 3.67 0.35
N ARG A 289 17.02 2.77 -0.63
CA ARG A 289 15.77 2.39 -1.31
C ARG A 289 15.44 0.94 -0.98
N SER A 290 14.22 0.72 -0.53
CA SER A 290 13.64 -0.63 -0.50
C SER A 290 13.31 -1.09 -1.93
N ASN A 291 12.99 -2.36 -2.10
CA ASN A 291 12.47 -2.86 -3.37
C ASN A 291 10.93 -3.05 -3.32
N MET A 292 10.26 -2.15 -2.61
CA MET A 292 8.82 -2.26 -2.37
C MET A 292 8.02 -2.16 -3.67
N ASP A 293 8.36 -1.24 -4.56
CA ASP A 293 7.65 -1.02 -5.82
C ASP A 293 7.72 -2.24 -6.74
N GLU A 294 8.92 -2.83 -6.90
CA GLU A 294 9.10 -4.03 -7.70
C GLU A 294 8.24 -5.18 -7.18
N ILE A 295 8.20 -5.35 -5.86
CA ILE A 295 7.43 -6.42 -5.21
C ILE A 295 5.94 -6.13 -5.25
N LEU A 296 5.53 -4.88 -4.99
CA LEU A 296 4.13 -4.46 -5.08
C LEU A 296 3.55 -4.85 -6.44
N TYR A 297 4.29 -4.49 -7.49
CA TYR A 297 3.93 -4.81 -8.85
C TYR A 297 3.89 -6.33 -9.12
N ILE A 298 4.98 -7.04 -8.82
CA ILE A 298 5.09 -8.47 -9.11
C ILE A 298 4.03 -9.27 -8.35
N VAL A 299 3.86 -9.04 -7.06
CA VAL A 299 2.91 -9.82 -6.25
C VAL A 299 1.48 -9.53 -6.67
N ASN A 300 1.12 -8.27 -6.91
CA ASN A 300 -0.22 -7.94 -7.38
C ASN A 300 -0.51 -8.62 -8.71
N CYS A 301 0.40 -8.54 -9.69
CA CYS A 301 0.20 -9.17 -10.99
C CYS A 301 0.24 -10.71 -10.94
N MET A 302 1.07 -11.30 -10.09
CA MET A 302 1.12 -12.76 -9.93
C MET A 302 -0.06 -13.34 -9.17
N ASP A 303 -0.73 -12.53 -8.37
CA ASP A 303 -1.89 -12.95 -7.58
C ASP A 303 -3.23 -12.70 -8.30
N ILE A 304 -3.22 -12.01 -9.42
CA ILE A 304 -4.41 -11.71 -10.24
C ILE A 304 -4.61 -12.84 -11.27
N ASP A 305 -5.83 -13.36 -11.36
CA ASP A 305 -6.23 -14.36 -12.35
C ASP A 305 -6.83 -13.66 -13.59
N SER A 306 -6.11 -12.73 -14.22
CA SER A 306 -6.59 -12.17 -15.49
C SER A 306 -5.49 -12.15 -16.53
N ARG A 307 -5.63 -13.03 -17.49
CA ARG A 307 -4.92 -13.03 -18.78
C ARG A 307 -5.80 -12.49 -19.91
N ASP A 308 -7.04 -12.09 -19.59
CA ASP A 308 -7.97 -11.54 -20.55
C ASP A 308 -7.77 -10.02 -20.62
N PHE A 309 -7.49 -9.53 -21.80
CA PHE A 309 -7.38 -8.10 -22.06
C PHE A 309 -8.75 -7.46 -22.09
N ASP A 310 -8.88 -6.32 -21.43
CA ASP A 310 -10.08 -5.52 -21.56
C ASP A 310 -10.21 -4.94 -22.96
N THR A 311 -11.42 -4.93 -23.43
CA THR A 311 -11.75 -4.17 -24.64
C THR A 311 -11.72 -2.67 -24.34
N GLU A 312 -11.46 -1.83 -25.34
CA GLU A 312 -11.54 -0.38 -25.24
C GLU A 312 -12.88 0.10 -24.63
N ALA A 313 -13.95 -0.64 -24.84
CA ALA A 313 -15.26 -0.32 -24.28
C ALA A 313 -15.33 -0.60 -22.77
N GLU A 314 -14.72 -1.68 -22.30
CA GLU A 314 -14.64 -2.04 -20.89
C GLU A 314 -13.75 -1.06 -20.12
N ILE A 315 -12.60 -0.68 -20.68
CA ILE A 315 -11.72 0.35 -20.11
C ILE A 315 -12.49 1.68 -19.95
N LYS A 316 -13.16 2.16 -20.99
CA LYS A 316 -13.96 3.40 -20.91
C LYS A 316 -15.11 3.33 -19.89
N GLU A 317 -15.71 2.17 -19.72
CA GLU A 317 -16.75 1.98 -18.70
C GLU A 317 -16.17 1.96 -17.31
N PHE A 318 -14.99 1.37 -17.12
CA PHE A 318 -14.25 1.43 -15.85
C PHE A 318 -13.87 2.86 -15.50
N ASP A 319 -13.24 3.62 -16.42
CA ASP A 319 -12.87 5.03 -16.22
C ASP A 319 -14.08 5.87 -15.78
N ARG A 320 -15.23 5.65 -16.41
CA ARG A 320 -16.47 6.34 -16.05
C ARG A 320 -16.93 5.98 -14.63
N LYS A 321 -16.79 4.74 -14.22
CA LYS A 321 -17.10 4.30 -12.84
C LYS A 321 -16.11 4.89 -11.85
N TYR A 322 -14.83 4.89 -12.19
CA TYR A 322 -13.75 5.42 -11.36
C TYR A 322 -13.91 6.93 -11.13
N ALA A 323 -14.10 7.71 -12.19
CA ALA A 323 -14.36 9.15 -12.09
C ALA A 323 -15.56 9.49 -11.20
N LYS A 324 -16.57 8.61 -11.17
CA LYS A 324 -17.73 8.76 -10.28
C LYS A 324 -17.43 8.38 -8.84
N ALA A 325 -16.62 7.35 -8.62
CA ALA A 325 -16.27 6.85 -7.30
C ALA A 325 -15.22 7.72 -6.60
N ALA A 326 -14.27 8.27 -7.38
CA ALA A 326 -13.11 9.01 -6.91
C ALA A 326 -12.91 10.34 -7.68
N PRO A 327 -13.87 11.29 -7.63
CA PRO A 327 -13.86 12.45 -8.50
C PRO A 327 -12.69 13.42 -8.28
N ILE A 328 -12.14 13.53 -7.07
CA ILE A 328 -10.97 14.37 -6.81
C ILE A 328 -9.71 13.68 -7.34
N VAL A 329 -9.55 12.38 -7.09
CA VAL A 329 -8.42 11.60 -7.60
C VAL A 329 -8.41 11.62 -9.13
N ASP A 330 -9.53 11.29 -9.76
CA ASP A 330 -9.70 11.34 -11.22
C ASP A 330 -9.38 12.74 -11.77
N PHE A 331 -9.86 13.78 -11.11
CA PHE A 331 -9.58 15.17 -11.50
C PHE A 331 -8.08 15.49 -11.46
N LEU A 332 -7.34 15.02 -10.45
CA LEU A 332 -5.90 15.27 -10.33
C LEU A 332 -5.09 14.53 -11.40
N TYR A 333 -5.46 13.28 -11.73
CA TYR A 333 -4.78 12.47 -12.75
C TYR A 333 -5.16 12.81 -14.19
N THR A 334 -6.34 13.39 -14.43
CA THR A 334 -6.79 13.65 -15.81
C THR A 334 -6.01 14.77 -16.46
N ALA A 335 -5.34 14.50 -17.59
CA ALA A 335 -4.64 15.52 -18.37
C ALA A 335 -5.57 16.66 -18.83
N PRO A 336 -5.08 17.89 -18.87
CA PRO A 336 -5.86 19.04 -19.37
C PRO A 336 -6.41 18.82 -20.79
N ASN A 337 -5.71 18.06 -21.64
CA ASN A 337 -6.01 17.83 -23.06
C ASN A 337 -6.59 16.43 -23.37
N LYS A 338 -6.90 15.60 -22.36
CA LYS A 338 -7.66 14.37 -22.45
C LYS A 338 -7.03 13.23 -23.28
N TYR A 339 -5.82 12.81 -23.00
CA TYR A 339 -5.47 11.43 -23.24
C TYR A 339 -5.52 10.72 -21.87
N SER A 340 -6.52 9.86 -21.66
CA SER A 340 -6.61 9.07 -20.44
C SER A 340 -5.80 7.81 -20.63
N TRP A 341 -4.76 7.67 -19.84
CA TRP A 341 -4.02 6.42 -19.71
C TRP A 341 -4.32 5.86 -18.32
N THR A 342 -5.20 4.91 -18.25
CA THR A 342 -5.63 4.38 -16.98
C THR A 342 -5.51 2.89 -16.94
N SER A 343 -5.00 2.46 -15.92
CA SER A 343 -5.31 1.43 -14.94
C SER A 343 -4.10 0.57 -14.60
N GLU A 344 -3.91 0.33 -13.30
CA GLU A 344 -3.05 -0.73 -12.75
C GLU A 344 -3.28 -2.09 -13.44
N ARG A 345 -4.50 -2.30 -13.95
CA ARG A 345 -4.88 -3.50 -14.71
C ARG A 345 -4.08 -3.64 -16.01
N GLN A 346 -3.89 -2.54 -16.77
CA GLN A 346 -3.06 -2.57 -17.98
C GLN A 346 -1.61 -2.94 -17.66
N GLY A 347 -1.08 -2.52 -16.51
CA GLY A 347 0.26 -2.89 -16.09
C GLY A 347 0.46 -4.39 -15.96
N CYS A 348 -0.48 -5.12 -15.36
CA CYS A 348 -0.40 -6.58 -15.24
C CYS A 348 -0.62 -7.32 -16.56
N GLU A 349 -1.51 -6.82 -17.43
CA GLU A 349 -1.73 -7.35 -18.77
C GLU A 349 -0.46 -7.26 -19.62
N TRP A 350 0.27 -6.15 -19.54
CA TRP A 350 1.55 -5.99 -20.21
C TRP A 350 2.64 -6.92 -19.69
N SER A 351 2.62 -7.27 -18.41
CA SER A 351 3.54 -8.27 -17.86
C SER A 351 3.37 -9.61 -18.56
N TRP A 352 2.13 -10.03 -18.78
CA TRP A 352 1.83 -11.28 -19.48
C TRP A 352 2.21 -11.23 -20.95
N LEU A 353 2.05 -10.06 -21.61
CA LEU A 353 2.51 -9.84 -23.00
C LEU A 353 4.04 -9.87 -23.12
N ALA A 354 4.76 -9.42 -22.12
CA ALA A 354 6.22 -9.47 -22.12
C ALA A 354 6.77 -10.90 -22.12
N PHE A 355 5.97 -11.86 -21.63
CA PHE A 355 6.33 -13.27 -21.51
C PHE A 355 5.41 -14.13 -22.38
N GLU A 356 5.78 -14.35 -23.64
CA GLU A 356 5.13 -15.31 -24.56
C GLU A 356 5.27 -16.79 -24.10
N ASP A 357 5.53 -17.03 -22.81
CA ASP A 357 5.88 -18.34 -22.30
C ASP A 357 4.72 -18.95 -21.48
N ASP A 358 4.00 -19.89 -22.12
CA ASP A 358 2.97 -20.73 -21.48
C ASP A 358 3.51 -21.57 -20.29
N SER A 359 4.81 -21.53 -20.03
CA SER A 359 5.43 -22.28 -18.93
C SER A 359 5.29 -21.62 -17.56
N ILE A 360 4.89 -20.33 -17.50
CA ILE A 360 4.61 -19.66 -16.23
C ILE A 360 3.32 -20.25 -15.66
N PRO A 361 3.37 -20.84 -14.46
CA PRO A 361 2.18 -21.41 -13.84
C PRO A 361 1.09 -20.34 -13.66
N ASN A 362 -0.16 -20.67 -14.00
CA ASN A 362 -1.27 -19.82 -13.64
C ASN A 362 -1.26 -19.55 -12.14
N PRO A 363 -1.41 -18.31 -11.69
CA PRO A 363 -1.60 -18.03 -10.29
C PRO A 363 -2.81 -18.81 -9.78
N PRO A 364 -2.77 -19.35 -8.55
CA PRO A 364 -3.94 -20.00 -7.98
C PRO A 364 -5.05 -18.98 -7.84
N ALA A 365 -6.23 -19.30 -8.39
CA ALA A 365 -7.40 -18.44 -8.29
C ALA A 365 -7.63 -18.01 -6.84
N LYS A 366 -7.72 -16.70 -6.60
CA LYS A 366 -8.09 -16.11 -5.31
C LYS A 366 -9.57 -16.33 -5.03
N ALA A 367 -9.94 -17.51 -4.60
CA ALA A 367 -11.24 -17.69 -4.01
C ALA A 367 -11.07 -17.65 -2.49
N LEU A 368 -11.71 -16.71 -1.80
CA LEU A 368 -12.12 -16.90 -0.41
C LEU A 368 -13.06 -18.12 -0.38
N GLY A 369 -12.50 -19.30 -0.54
CA GLY A 369 -13.20 -20.50 -0.16
C GLY A 369 -13.59 -20.32 1.29
N SER A 370 -14.82 -20.69 1.63
CA SER A 370 -15.36 -20.55 2.98
C SER A 370 -14.35 -21.02 4.02
N VAL A 371 -13.65 -20.08 4.65
CA VAL A 371 -12.78 -20.37 5.77
C VAL A 371 -13.69 -20.80 6.89
N ASN A 372 -13.62 -22.07 7.29
CA ASN A 372 -14.40 -22.55 8.44
C ASN A 372 -13.70 -22.07 9.71
N ASN A 373 -14.20 -20.97 10.26
CA ASN A 373 -13.57 -20.23 11.36
C ASN A 373 -14.19 -20.51 12.73
N SER A 374 -15.08 -21.49 12.86
CA SER A 374 -15.86 -21.67 14.10
C SER A 374 -15.03 -21.81 15.37
N ASP A 375 -13.75 -22.16 15.24
CA ASP A 375 -12.86 -22.47 16.37
C ASP A 375 -11.55 -21.66 16.37
N LYS A 376 -11.44 -20.61 15.53
CA LYS A 376 -10.20 -19.83 15.39
C LYS A 376 -10.26 -18.52 16.16
N GLN A 377 -9.12 -18.14 16.75
CA GLN A 377 -8.99 -16.87 17.47
C GLN A 377 -8.53 -15.78 16.49
N LEU A 378 -9.48 -15.01 15.97
CA LEU A 378 -9.23 -13.92 15.05
C LEU A 378 -9.65 -12.61 15.66
N LEU A 379 -8.80 -11.59 15.61
CA LEU A 379 -9.07 -10.20 15.96
C LEU A 379 -8.96 -9.35 14.69
N ILE A 380 -9.98 -8.56 14.39
CA ILE A 380 -9.98 -7.68 13.23
C ILE A 380 -10.08 -6.24 13.71
N ILE A 381 -9.16 -5.39 13.26
CA ILE A 381 -9.10 -3.96 13.57
C ILE A 381 -9.22 -3.19 12.25
N ALA A 382 -10.04 -2.13 12.23
CA ALA A 382 -10.15 -1.27 11.06
C ALA A 382 -10.51 0.16 11.45
N SER A 383 -9.95 1.12 10.73
CA SER A 383 -10.27 2.55 10.84
C SER A 383 -11.45 2.92 9.95
N THR A 384 -12.36 3.77 10.45
CA THR A 384 -13.49 4.28 9.66
C THR A 384 -13.08 5.17 8.51
N GLY A 385 -11.89 5.77 8.59
CA GLY A 385 -11.31 6.63 7.56
C GLY A 385 -10.09 6.04 6.85
N ASP A 386 -9.98 4.70 6.83
CA ASP A 386 -8.93 4.01 6.07
C ASP A 386 -9.07 4.30 4.56
N ASN A 387 -7.99 4.74 3.96
CA ASN A 387 -7.90 5.11 2.54
C ASN A 387 -7.57 3.93 1.62
N ALA A 388 -6.67 3.04 2.06
CA ALA A 388 -6.14 1.96 1.25
C ALA A 388 -6.99 0.67 1.34
N THR A 389 -7.50 0.35 2.55
CA THR A 389 -8.39 -0.78 2.80
C THR A 389 -9.68 -0.31 3.48
N PRO A 390 -10.62 0.25 2.70
CA PRO A 390 -11.78 0.93 3.26
C PRO A 390 -12.58 0.10 4.26
N TYR A 391 -13.02 0.73 5.34
CA TYR A 391 -13.77 0.11 6.45
C TYR A 391 -14.91 -0.81 6.01
N ALA A 392 -15.59 -0.48 4.92
CA ALA A 392 -16.68 -1.31 4.38
C ALA A 392 -16.17 -2.71 3.96
N GLY A 393 -14.95 -2.80 3.43
CA GLY A 393 -14.25 -4.05 3.11
C GLY A 393 -13.95 -4.84 4.38
N ALA A 394 -13.32 -4.20 5.36
CA ALA A 394 -13.01 -4.81 6.67
C ALA A 394 -14.27 -5.36 7.36
N ALA A 395 -15.38 -4.64 7.29
CA ALA A 395 -16.66 -5.10 7.83
C ALA A 395 -17.22 -6.33 7.07
N LYS A 396 -16.95 -6.47 5.77
CA LYS A 396 -17.29 -7.68 5.01
C LYS A 396 -16.39 -8.84 5.42
N VAL A 397 -15.08 -8.61 5.57
CA VAL A 397 -14.12 -9.62 6.07
C VAL A 397 -14.56 -10.14 7.44
N ALA A 398 -14.85 -9.25 8.39
CA ALA A 398 -15.29 -9.62 9.73
C ALA A 398 -16.56 -10.50 9.72
N ARG A 399 -17.54 -10.16 8.89
CA ARG A 399 -18.75 -10.98 8.71
C ARG A 399 -18.46 -12.34 8.12
N SER A 400 -17.62 -12.41 7.08
CA SER A 400 -17.25 -13.66 6.40
C SER A 400 -16.51 -14.60 7.34
N LEU A 401 -15.59 -14.04 8.13
CA LEU A 401 -14.79 -14.77 9.12
C LEU A 401 -15.53 -15.00 10.44
N LYS A 402 -16.74 -14.48 10.60
CA LYS A 402 -17.53 -14.53 11.85
C LYS A 402 -16.72 -14.07 13.07
N SER A 403 -15.87 -13.10 12.87
CA SER A 403 -15.00 -12.53 13.88
C SER A 403 -15.49 -11.16 14.32
N PRO A 404 -15.27 -10.78 15.59
CA PRO A 404 -15.57 -9.43 16.03
C PRO A 404 -14.70 -8.40 15.31
N LEU A 405 -15.31 -7.24 15.02
CA LEU A 405 -14.62 -6.10 14.45
C LEU A 405 -14.38 -5.06 15.56
N VAL A 406 -13.13 -4.68 15.71
CA VAL A 406 -12.72 -3.50 16.48
C VAL A 406 -12.70 -2.32 15.54
N THR A 407 -13.58 -1.37 15.77
CA THR A 407 -13.71 -0.16 14.96
C THR A 407 -12.92 0.98 15.60
N PHE A 408 -11.98 1.54 14.88
CA PHE A 408 -11.36 2.81 15.23
C PHE A 408 -12.09 3.95 14.51
N GLU A 409 -12.76 4.82 15.29
CA GLU A 409 -13.44 6.00 14.75
C GLU A 409 -12.42 7.13 14.52
N GLY A 410 -11.64 7.00 13.45
CA GLY A 410 -10.55 7.91 13.08
C GLY A 410 -10.16 7.73 11.63
N THR A 411 -9.05 8.36 11.26
CA THR A 411 -8.41 8.22 9.96
C THR A 411 -7.12 7.40 10.07
N GLY A 412 -6.47 7.17 8.94
CA GLY A 412 -5.23 6.42 8.87
C GLY A 412 -5.42 4.94 8.53
N HIS A 413 -4.35 4.36 8.02
CA HIS A 413 -4.24 2.98 7.60
C HIS A 413 -3.34 2.20 8.57
N ALA A 414 -3.65 0.94 8.87
CA ALA A 414 -2.90 0.09 9.80
C ALA A 414 -2.74 0.72 11.20
N VAL A 415 -3.87 0.93 11.88
CA VAL A 415 -3.96 1.74 13.11
C VAL A 415 -3.73 0.97 14.41
N ALA A 416 -3.52 -0.33 14.39
CA ALA A 416 -3.43 -1.18 15.58
C ALA A 416 -2.38 -0.68 16.61
N PHE A 417 -1.28 -0.12 16.13
CA PHE A 417 -0.15 0.33 16.94
C PHE A 417 0.04 1.86 16.96
N ASN A 418 -1.03 2.63 16.73
CA ASN A 418 -0.98 4.09 16.72
C ASN A 418 -0.95 4.75 18.13
N GLY A 419 -0.82 3.96 19.19
CA GLY A 419 -0.80 4.44 20.58
C GLY A 419 -2.18 4.71 21.19
N ASN A 420 -3.28 4.40 20.51
CA ASN A 420 -4.62 4.53 21.05
C ASN A 420 -4.84 3.54 22.21
N VAL A 421 -5.18 4.07 23.40
CA VAL A 421 -5.32 3.27 24.63
C VAL A 421 -6.39 2.17 24.53
N CYS A 422 -7.49 2.45 23.83
CA CYS A 422 -8.57 1.47 23.63
C CYS A 422 -8.12 0.32 22.72
N LEU A 423 -7.45 0.62 21.60
CA LEU A 423 -6.85 -0.39 20.71
C LEU A 423 -5.80 -1.22 21.44
N THR A 424 -4.86 -0.55 22.12
CA THR A 424 -3.82 -1.20 22.91
C THR A 424 -4.41 -2.17 23.93
N ARG A 425 -5.44 -1.75 24.70
CA ARG A 425 -6.11 -2.64 25.66
C ARG A 425 -6.72 -3.85 24.97
N THR A 426 -7.41 -3.67 23.86
CA THR A 426 -8.06 -4.76 23.13
C THR A 426 -7.02 -5.78 22.62
N ILE A 427 -5.87 -5.31 22.13
CA ILE A 427 -4.77 -6.16 21.69
C ILE A 427 -4.17 -6.92 22.88
N VAL A 428 -3.94 -6.24 24.00
CA VAL A 428 -3.45 -6.87 25.25
C VAL A 428 -4.43 -7.95 25.73
N ASP A 429 -5.72 -7.68 25.79
CA ASP A 429 -6.75 -8.64 26.21
C ASP A 429 -6.79 -9.86 25.27
N PHE A 430 -6.61 -9.65 23.96
CA PHE A 430 -6.56 -10.72 22.96
C PHE A 430 -5.34 -11.62 23.15
N PHE A 431 -4.16 -11.06 23.28
CA PHE A 431 -2.93 -11.84 23.35
C PHE A 431 -2.69 -12.46 24.74
N SER A 432 -3.14 -11.83 25.84
CA SER A 432 -2.97 -12.34 27.20
C SER A 432 -3.88 -13.52 27.53
N SER A 433 -5.09 -13.58 26.94
CA SER A 433 -6.06 -14.62 27.27
C SER A 433 -5.86 -15.90 26.47
N PRO A 434 -5.85 -17.09 27.07
CA PRO A 434 -5.87 -18.36 26.32
C PRO A 434 -7.14 -18.50 25.44
N GLU A 435 -8.27 -18.00 25.91
CA GLU A 435 -9.57 -18.02 25.23
C GLU A 435 -10.17 -16.59 25.31
N PRO A 436 -9.75 -15.67 24.43
CA PRO A 436 -10.24 -14.31 24.49
C PRO A 436 -11.73 -14.23 24.19
N ALA A 437 -12.48 -13.63 25.10
CA ALA A 437 -13.88 -13.31 24.89
C ALA A 437 -14.00 -12.08 23.97
N LEU A 438 -13.84 -12.33 22.66
CA LEU A 438 -13.85 -11.26 21.66
C LEU A 438 -15.27 -10.73 21.46
N THR A 439 -15.43 -9.44 21.64
CA THR A 439 -16.64 -8.68 21.33
C THR A 439 -16.31 -7.56 20.37
N ALA A 440 -17.31 -7.10 19.61
CA ALA A 440 -17.14 -5.88 18.83
C ALA A 440 -16.91 -4.69 19.79
N VAL A 441 -15.87 -3.92 19.49
CA VAL A 441 -15.46 -2.75 20.29
C VAL A 441 -15.37 -1.55 19.36
N THR A 442 -15.78 -0.38 19.83
CA THR A 442 -15.56 0.89 19.14
C THR A 442 -14.58 1.73 19.96
N CYS A 443 -13.47 2.11 19.37
CA CYS A 443 -12.45 2.97 19.95
C CYS A 443 -12.54 4.35 19.27
N ALA A 444 -12.69 5.40 20.06
CA ALA A 444 -12.68 6.76 19.51
C ALA A 444 -11.28 7.13 19.03
N GLY A 445 -11.20 7.83 17.90
CA GLY A 445 -10.00 8.55 17.45
C GLY A 445 -9.64 9.73 18.37
N LYS A 446 -8.58 10.44 18.02
CA LYS A 446 -8.16 11.67 18.74
C LYS A 446 -9.15 12.80 18.50
#